data_c7bdb0a2228772ca75e64223e2950b63
#
_entry.id   c7bdb0a2228772ca75e64223e2950b63
#
_cell.length_a   1.000
_cell.length_b   1.000
_cell.length_c   1.000
_cell.angle_alpha   90.00
_cell.angle_beta   90.00
_cell.angle_gamma   90.00
#
_symmetry.space_group_name_H-M   'P 1'
#
loop_
_entity.id
_entity.type
_entity.pdbx_description
1 polymer ?
#
loop_
_entity_poly.entity_id
_entity_poly.type
_entity_poly.pdbx_seq_one_letter_code
_entity_poly.pdbx_strand_id
1 'polypeptide(L)'
;MLKTMTNKASAFRQTIVCPKIIPLIFLISMLAGCQLKDVPFTQVEVTISLPDDALQGGKDGYVVKLTNIATGRSQSKTSDLTGIVVITDEEGVYNVEVSGQKTLTTTVANGSAQQTYTQTVDIRGLLEKSLVTGGQVKLTVPLQIAQKGNGFVIQEIYFAGSTTPANGSYYQDQYIEIYNNSDSVLYADGLSIVESNHLSNVAVSEYTNYPNDLIVGALYTIPGNGQTYPVQPGGSIVIASLGINHKTANANSPVDLSKADFEWYDGGKDVDVPEVPNMIRNFCYSNTIWVLHVKGYHAYAIFKAPGTYADFLTQNTVSVQTASGSSVTRVRVPNSLILDGVELGSAGAIGSKSLSSSIDVSYTYCDGSYTGKSVRRKVLKWENGRAVLQDTNNSGKDFIPNATPMPWKAE
;
A
#
# COMPACT_ATOMS: atom_id res chain seq x y z
N MET A 1 66.26 12.45 16.42
CA MET A 1 66.60 13.68 17.08
C MET A 1 65.41 14.08 17.96
N LEU A 2 65.37 13.70 19.23
CA LEU A 2 65.89 14.35 20.45
C LEU A 2 65.55 15.84 20.52
N LYS A 3 64.71 16.25 21.47
CA LYS A 3 64.91 16.59 22.88
C LYS A 3 63.58 17.06 23.45
N THR A 4 62.94 16.46 24.42
CA THR A 4 63.10 16.56 25.91
C THR A 4 63.37 17.94 26.46
N MET A 5 62.61 18.35 27.43
CA MET A 5 62.92 18.80 28.83
C MET A 5 61.85 19.80 29.28
N THR A 6 61.07 19.49 30.26
CA THR A 6 61.20 19.45 31.76
C THR A 6 60.95 20.77 32.49
N ASN A 7 59.99 20.70 33.44
CA ASN A 7 59.89 21.25 34.79
C ASN A 7 60.28 22.71 35.13
N LYS A 8 59.40 23.40 35.86
CA LYS A 8 59.61 23.62 37.30
C LYS A 8 58.42 24.35 37.96
N ALA A 9 58.07 23.80 39.09
CA ALA A 9 57.23 24.43 40.11
C ALA A 9 58.07 25.48 40.91
N SER A 10 57.42 26.51 41.46
CA SER A 10 57.86 27.13 42.69
C SER A 10 56.71 27.78 43.46
N ALA A 11 56.55 27.34 44.71
CA ALA A 11 55.68 27.92 45.70
C ALA A 11 56.38 29.16 46.33
N PHE A 12 55.60 30.13 46.75
CA PHE A 12 56.03 30.98 47.87
C PHE A 12 54.82 31.47 48.69
N ARG A 13 55.10 31.60 49.99
CA ARG A 13 54.26 31.67 51.17
C ARG A 13 53.70 33.07 51.48
N GLN A 14 52.54 33.02 52.15
CA GLN A 14 52.04 33.80 53.30
C GLN A 14 52.40 35.28 53.47
N THR A 15 51.33 36.07 53.71
CA THR A 15 51.27 36.89 54.94
C THR A 15 49.82 37.18 55.33
N ILE A 16 49.48 36.93 56.57
CA ILE A 16 48.27 37.19 57.34
C ILE A 16 48.20 38.65 57.76
N VAL A 17 47.04 39.32 57.52
CA VAL A 17 46.60 40.45 58.40
C VAL A 17 45.06 40.45 58.42
N CYS A 18 44.49 40.25 59.62
CA CYS A 18 43.13 40.57 60.09
C CYS A 18 43.22 41.88 60.93
N PRO A 19 42.16 42.52 61.38
CA PRO A 19 40.72 42.52 60.95
C PRO A 19 40.12 43.96 60.85
N LYS A 20 38.97 44.09 60.19
CA LYS A 20 38.00 45.13 60.60
C LYS A 20 36.58 44.63 60.45
N ILE A 21 35.87 44.61 61.51
CA ILE A 21 34.46 44.35 61.74
C ILE A 21 33.61 45.38 61.01
N ILE A 22 32.69 45.00 60.14
CA ILE A 22 31.59 45.82 59.65
C ILE A 22 30.33 44.97 59.63
N PRO A 23 29.11 45.47 59.91
CA PRO A 23 28.02 44.72 60.48
C PRO A 23 27.19 43.90 59.43
N LEU A 24 26.73 42.78 59.94
CA LEU A 24 25.81 41.83 59.32
C LEU A 24 24.50 42.52 58.95
N ILE A 25 24.29 42.89 57.69
CA ILE A 25 22.98 43.20 57.14
C ILE A 25 22.38 41.83 56.67
N PHE A 26 21.35 41.42 57.40
CA PHE A 26 20.50 40.29 57.11
C PHE A 26 19.72 40.59 55.80
N LEU A 27 20.27 40.13 54.67
CA LEU A 27 19.52 40.05 53.42
C LEU A 27 18.77 38.72 53.42
N ILE A 28 17.55 38.74 53.95
CA ILE A 28 16.59 37.65 53.75
C ILE A 28 16.20 37.69 52.25
N SER A 29 16.93 36.93 51.44
CA SER A 29 16.44 36.56 50.11
C SER A 29 15.23 35.67 50.31
N MET A 30 14.06 36.22 50.08
CA MET A 30 12.86 35.42 49.83
C MET A 30 13.18 34.50 48.61
N LEU A 31 13.55 33.28 48.87
CA LEU A 31 13.39 32.19 47.95
C LEU A 31 11.87 32.00 47.80
N ALA A 32 11.28 32.76 46.89
CA ALA A 32 10.00 32.38 46.33
C ALA A 32 10.24 31.01 45.64
N GLY A 33 10.11 29.96 46.40
CA GLY A 33 10.04 28.60 45.85
C GLY A 33 8.87 28.58 44.92
N CYS A 34 9.12 28.55 43.63
CA CYS A 34 8.13 28.08 42.68
C CYS A 34 7.77 26.68 43.14
N GLN A 35 6.71 26.53 43.91
CA GLN A 35 6.12 25.20 44.11
C GLN A 35 5.63 24.75 42.73
N LEU A 36 6.40 23.86 42.11
CA LEU A 36 5.90 23.08 40.99
C LEU A 36 4.62 22.44 41.52
N LYS A 37 3.48 22.89 40.97
CA LYS A 37 2.20 22.32 41.29
C LYS A 37 2.24 20.88 40.80
N ASP A 38 2.22 19.91 41.70
CA ASP A 38 2.17 18.51 41.35
C ASP A 38 0.98 18.30 40.41
N VAL A 39 1.25 17.84 39.19
CA VAL A 39 0.18 17.49 38.25
C VAL A 39 -0.47 16.22 38.75
N PRO A 40 -1.78 16.21 38.97
CA PRO A 40 -2.47 14.99 39.40
C PRO A 40 -2.28 13.85 38.41
N PHE A 41 -2.27 12.64 38.95
CA PHE A 41 -2.27 11.44 38.13
C PHE A 41 -3.69 10.96 37.89
N THR A 42 -3.94 10.52 36.64
CA THR A 42 -5.21 9.99 36.19
C THR A 42 -5.01 8.56 35.67
N GLN A 43 -5.95 7.69 36.01
CA GLN A 43 -5.98 6.34 35.47
C GLN A 43 -6.69 6.35 34.10
N VAL A 44 -5.99 5.99 33.05
CA VAL A 44 -6.52 5.90 31.68
C VAL A 44 -6.80 4.44 31.35
N GLU A 45 -8.08 4.10 31.26
CA GLU A 45 -8.55 2.81 30.79
C GLU A 45 -8.80 2.89 29.28
N VAL A 46 -8.00 2.18 28.49
CA VAL A 46 -8.12 2.11 27.04
C VAL A 46 -8.76 0.77 26.66
N THR A 47 -9.91 0.83 26.01
CA THR A 47 -10.61 -0.34 25.45
C THR A 47 -10.35 -0.41 23.96
N ILE A 48 -9.89 -1.56 23.48
CA ILE A 48 -9.67 -1.84 22.05
C ILE A 48 -10.99 -2.30 21.43
N SER A 49 -11.44 -1.60 20.38
CA SER A 49 -12.60 -1.97 19.58
C SER A 49 -12.14 -2.50 18.23
N LEU A 50 -12.46 -3.77 17.95
CA LEU A 50 -12.17 -4.41 16.65
C LEU A 50 -13.35 -4.14 15.70
N PRO A 51 -13.12 -3.95 14.37
CA PRO A 51 -14.20 -3.95 13.38
C PRO A 51 -14.89 -5.31 13.35
N ASP A 52 -16.22 -5.32 13.26
CA ASP A 52 -17.06 -6.53 13.43
C ASP A 52 -16.81 -7.63 12.38
N ASP A 53 -16.29 -7.30 11.22
CA ASP A 53 -16.21 -8.20 10.07
C ASP A 53 -14.79 -8.64 9.67
N ALA A 54 -13.76 -7.96 10.15
CA ALA A 54 -12.40 -8.13 9.63
C ALA A 54 -11.43 -8.84 10.58
N LEU A 55 -11.64 -8.77 11.88
CA LEU A 55 -10.66 -9.19 12.88
C LEU A 55 -11.23 -10.20 13.85
N GLN A 56 -11.57 -11.40 13.38
CA GLN A 56 -11.89 -12.50 14.25
C GLN A 56 -10.64 -12.95 15.04
N GLY A 57 -10.71 -12.95 16.34
CA GLY A 57 -9.65 -13.39 17.23
C GLY A 57 -9.50 -12.53 18.49
N GLY A 58 -8.57 -12.91 19.37
CA GLY A 58 -8.34 -12.23 20.65
C GLY A 58 -7.92 -10.76 20.50
N LYS A 59 -8.17 -10.00 21.54
CA LYS A 59 -7.76 -8.58 21.66
C LYS A 59 -6.41 -8.41 22.36
N ASP A 60 -5.68 -9.51 22.54
CA ASP A 60 -4.35 -9.57 23.14
C ASP A 60 -3.23 -9.19 22.18
N GLY A 61 -2.10 -8.79 22.75
CA GLY A 61 -0.87 -8.52 22.00
C GLY A 61 -0.79 -7.16 21.30
N TYR A 62 -1.80 -6.30 21.44
CA TYR A 62 -1.73 -4.94 20.92
C TYR A 62 -0.98 -4.00 21.87
N VAL A 63 -0.07 -3.22 21.36
CA VAL A 63 0.65 -2.18 22.11
C VAL A 63 -0.18 -0.91 22.13
N VAL A 64 -0.61 -0.51 23.32
CA VAL A 64 -1.26 0.79 23.56
C VAL A 64 -0.20 1.76 24.04
N LYS A 65 -0.04 2.90 23.35
CA LYS A 65 0.92 3.96 23.65
C LYS A 65 0.17 5.28 23.88
N LEU A 66 0.36 5.85 25.04
CA LEU A 66 -0.09 7.22 25.37
C LEU A 66 1.09 8.17 25.20
N THR A 67 0.91 9.25 24.44
CA THR A 67 1.91 10.31 24.27
C THR A 67 1.33 11.64 24.71
N ASN A 68 1.87 12.24 25.76
CA ASN A 68 1.50 13.58 26.21
C ASN A 68 1.95 14.62 25.17
N ILE A 69 1.01 15.38 24.62
CA ILE A 69 1.29 16.30 23.50
C ILE A 69 2.17 17.48 23.97
N ALA A 70 2.02 17.92 25.22
CA ALA A 70 2.76 19.07 25.74
C ALA A 70 4.21 18.74 26.08
N THR A 71 4.46 17.53 26.60
CA THR A 71 5.79 17.12 27.09
C THR A 71 6.53 16.18 26.15
N GLY A 72 5.81 15.52 25.22
CA GLY A 72 6.35 14.46 24.36
C GLY A 72 6.64 13.14 25.09
N ARG A 73 6.41 13.06 26.42
CA ARG A 73 6.57 11.82 27.18
C ARG A 73 5.55 10.79 26.74
N SER A 74 5.97 9.53 26.68
CA SER A 74 5.08 8.43 26.33
C SER A 74 5.25 7.25 27.25
N GLN A 75 4.12 6.53 27.47
CA GLN A 75 4.06 5.24 28.17
C GLN A 75 3.39 4.22 27.25
N SER A 76 3.78 2.97 27.34
CA SER A 76 3.20 1.89 26.55
C SER A 76 2.91 0.68 27.42
N LYS A 77 1.82 -0.05 27.09
CA LYS A 77 1.44 -1.31 27.71
C LYS A 77 0.76 -2.20 26.67
N THR A 78 0.96 -3.50 26.80
CA THR A 78 0.35 -4.49 25.90
C THR A 78 -1.00 -4.95 26.43
N SER A 79 -1.98 -5.10 25.54
CA SER A 79 -3.31 -5.62 25.87
C SER A 79 -3.31 -7.12 26.15
N ASP A 80 -4.21 -7.54 27.03
CA ASP A 80 -4.56 -8.93 27.27
C ASP A 80 -5.80 -9.35 26.43
N LEU A 81 -6.31 -10.54 26.69
CA LEU A 81 -7.48 -11.10 25.98
C LEU A 81 -8.75 -10.23 26.12
N THR A 82 -8.87 -9.40 27.17
CA THR A 82 -10.02 -8.50 27.36
C THR A 82 -9.97 -7.30 26.41
N GLY A 83 -8.79 -6.98 25.90
CA GLY A 83 -8.53 -5.78 25.09
C GLY A 83 -8.63 -4.49 25.90
N ILE A 84 -8.46 -4.58 27.22
CA ILE A 84 -8.45 -3.42 28.14
C ILE A 84 -7.02 -3.20 28.62
N VAL A 85 -6.55 -1.97 28.51
CA VAL A 85 -5.25 -1.56 29.01
C VAL A 85 -5.42 -0.39 29.96
N VAL A 86 -4.85 -0.49 31.15
CA VAL A 86 -4.89 0.59 32.15
C VAL A 86 -3.48 1.14 32.31
N ILE A 87 -3.32 2.46 32.04
CA ILE A 87 -2.09 3.22 32.24
C ILE A 87 -2.40 4.38 33.18
N THR A 88 -1.52 4.63 34.13
CA THR A 88 -1.60 5.79 35.02
C THR A 88 -0.58 6.82 34.58
N ASP A 89 -1.02 8.04 34.27
CA ASP A 89 -0.16 9.14 33.83
C ASP A 89 -0.67 10.49 34.38
N GLU A 90 0.12 11.53 34.23
CA GLU A 90 -0.24 12.91 34.63
C GLU A 90 -1.44 13.42 33.84
N GLU A 91 -2.24 14.31 34.40
CA GLU A 91 -3.31 14.99 33.67
C GLU A 91 -2.75 15.78 32.50
N GLY A 92 -3.45 15.74 31.35
CA GLY A 92 -3.01 16.44 30.15
C GLY A 92 -3.80 16.07 28.91
N VAL A 93 -3.25 16.45 27.76
CA VAL A 93 -3.81 16.07 26.44
C VAL A 93 -2.89 15.06 25.81
N TYR A 94 -3.45 13.95 25.36
CA TYR A 94 -2.72 12.79 24.86
C TYR A 94 -3.13 12.37 23.46
N ASN A 95 -2.16 11.91 22.69
CA ASN A 95 -2.43 10.99 21.58
C ASN A 95 -2.37 9.56 22.10
N VAL A 96 -3.38 8.75 21.76
CA VAL A 96 -3.49 7.34 22.14
C VAL A 96 -3.36 6.52 20.89
N GLU A 97 -2.24 5.85 20.73
CA GLU A 97 -1.93 4.97 19.59
C GLU A 97 -2.07 3.51 20.02
N VAL A 98 -2.70 2.71 19.18
CA VAL A 98 -2.74 1.25 19.33
C VAL A 98 -2.14 0.64 18.07
N SER A 99 -1.23 -0.33 18.25
CA SER A 99 -0.60 -1.03 17.13
C SER A 99 -0.38 -2.50 17.46
N GLY A 100 -0.40 -3.34 16.43
CA GLY A 100 -0.12 -4.76 16.53
C GLY A 100 -0.19 -5.43 15.17
N GLN A 101 0.01 -6.73 15.16
CA GLN A 101 -0.12 -7.56 13.96
C GLN A 101 -1.17 -8.65 14.19
N LYS A 102 -1.88 -9.00 13.15
CA LYS A 102 -2.86 -10.08 13.17
C LYS A 102 -2.73 -10.94 11.93
N THR A 103 -2.82 -12.25 12.12
CA THR A 103 -2.96 -13.18 11.00
C THR A 103 -4.43 -13.33 10.67
N LEU A 104 -4.81 -12.91 9.47
CA LEU A 104 -6.14 -13.08 8.91
C LEU A 104 -6.17 -14.35 8.08
N THR A 105 -7.29 -15.07 8.16
CA THR A 105 -7.55 -16.25 7.35
C THR A 105 -8.72 -15.96 6.42
N THR A 106 -8.49 -16.10 5.12
CA THR A 106 -9.52 -15.92 4.09
C THR A 106 -9.73 -17.24 3.37
N THR A 107 -10.97 -17.70 3.30
CA THR A 107 -11.35 -18.89 2.53
C THR A 107 -11.98 -18.45 1.22
N VAL A 108 -11.44 -18.93 0.11
CA VAL A 108 -11.88 -18.60 -1.25
C VAL A 108 -12.41 -19.87 -1.91
N ALA A 109 -13.55 -19.77 -2.59
CA ALA A 109 -14.10 -20.88 -3.38
C ALA A 109 -13.16 -21.21 -4.54
N ASN A 110 -12.83 -22.50 -4.67
CA ASN A 110 -12.00 -23.05 -5.72
C ASN A 110 -12.80 -24.17 -6.41
N GLY A 111 -13.63 -23.82 -7.34
CA GLY A 111 -14.61 -24.75 -7.93
C GLY A 111 -15.54 -25.33 -6.85
N SER A 112 -15.54 -26.65 -6.69
CA SER A 112 -16.28 -27.36 -5.63
C SER A 112 -15.51 -27.47 -4.29
N ALA A 113 -14.24 -27.07 -4.25
CA ALA A 113 -13.39 -27.05 -3.06
C ALA A 113 -13.31 -25.64 -2.47
N GLN A 114 -12.81 -25.55 -1.24
CA GLN A 114 -12.48 -24.30 -0.58
C GLN A 114 -10.96 -24.26 -0.35
N GLN A 115 -10.35 -23.15 -0.69
CA GLN A 115 -8.93 -22.92 -0.42
C GLN A 115 -8.78 -21.80 0.61
N THR A 116 -7.97 -22.06 1.64
CA THR A 116 -7.75 -21.13 2.75
C THR A 116 -6.37 -20.50 2.62
N TYR A 117 -6.34 -19.17 2.66
CA TYR A 117 -5.13 -18.36 2.64
C TYR A 117 -4.98 -17.62 3.95
N THR A 118 -3.74 -17.46 4.40
CA THR A 118 -3.40 -16.68 5.59
C THR A 118 -2.55 -15.48 5.20
N GLN A 119 -2.82 -14.34 5.86
CA GLN A 119 -2.07 -13.09 5.66
C GLN A 119 -1.85 -12.43 7.02
N THR A 120 -0.62 -11.97 7.28
CA THR A 120 -0.35 -11.11 8.43
C THR A 120 -0.51 -9.65 8.02
N VAL A 121 -1.37 -8.94 8.74
CA VAL A 121 -1.65 -7.51 8.53
C VAL A 121 -1.28 -6.70 9.76
N ASP A 122 -0.81 -5.47 9.54
CA ASP A 122 -0.65 -4.50 10.60
C ASP A 122 -2.01 -3.94 11.00
N ILE A 123 -2.24 -3.81 12.28
CA ILE A 123 -3.46 -3.23 12.85
C ILE A 123 -3.08 -1.95 13.58
N ARG A 124 -3.84 -0.89 13.37
CA ARG A 124 -3.62 0.41 14.02
C ARG A 124 -4.92 1.07 14.44
N GLY A 125 -4.83 1.86 15.50
CA GLY A 125 -5.87 2.78 15.94
C GLY A 125 -5.23 4.04 16.51
N LEU A 126 -5.92 5.17 16.39
CA LEU A 126 -5.45 6.46 16.88
C LEU A 126 -6.62 7.27 17.42
N LEU A 127 -6.46 7.81 18.62
CA LEU A 127 -7.27 8.92 19.13
C LEU A 127 -6.31 10.11 19.34
N GLU A 128 -6.56 11.18 18.65
CA GLU A 128 -5.78 12.40 18.79
C GLU A 128 -6.39 13.33 19.86
N LYS A 129 -5.52 14.05 20.56
CA LYS A 129 -5.87 15.11 21.49
C LYS A 129 -6.91 14.71 22.54
N SER A 130 -6.82 13.49 23.04
CA SER A 130 -7.70 13.00 24.11
C SER A 130 -7.38 13.69 25.42
N LEU A 131 -8.40 14.30 26.04
CA LEU A 131 -8.27 14.96 27.32
C LEU A 131 -8.27 13.92 28.44
N VAL A 132 -7.22 13.90 29.25
CA VAL A 132 -7.02 13.01 30.41
C VAL A 132 -7.01 13.90 31.67
N THR A 133 -8.11 13.87 32.41
CA THR A 133 -8.27 14.65 33.65
C THR A 133 -9.26 13.96 34.61
N GLY A 134 -9.08 14.18 35.93
CA GLY A 134 -9.98 13.66 36.97
C GLY A 134 -9.84 12.14 37.16
N GLY A 135 -9.37 11.69 38.23
CA GLY A 135 -9.23 10.30 38.75
C GLY A 135 -9.21 9.12 37.75
N GLN A 136 -10.18 8.99 36.89
CA GLN A 136 -10.26 7.93 35.87
C GLN A 136 -10.89 8.44 34.57
N VAL A 137 -10.26 8.06 33.43
CA VAL A 137 -10.76 8.33 32.07
C VAL A 137 -10.86 7.01 31.31
N LYS A 138 -11.98 6.81 30.60
CA LYS A 138 -12.21 5.66 29.72
C LYS A 138 -12.18 6.11 28.25
N LEU A 139 -11.33 5.48 27.46
CA LEU A 139 -11.17 5.76 26.03
C LEU A 139 -11.40 4.46 25.25
N THR A 140 -12.11 4.55 24.14
CA THR A 140 -12.26 3.43 23.20
C THR A 140 -11.53 3.76 21.90
N VAL A 141 -10.56 2.93 21.53
CA VAL A 141 -9.78 3.10 20.30
C VAL A 141 -10.29 2.11 19.26
N PRO A 142 -10.97 2.59 18.20
CA PRO A 142 -11.34 1.73 17.09
C PRO A 142 -10.08 1.35 16.31
N LEU A 143 -9.92 0.05 16.08
CA LEU A 143 -8.82 -0.47 15.28
C LEU A 143 -9.25 -0.67 13.83
N GLN A 144 -8.31 -0.52 12.93
CA GLN A 144 -8.44 -0.82 11.50
C GLN A 144 -7.20 -1.54 11.01
N ILE A 145 -7.33 -2.28 9.92
CA ILE A 145 -6.18 -2.80 9.21
C ILE A 145 -5.39 -1.61 8.70
N ALA A 146 -4.11 -1.55 9.03
CA ALA A 146 -3.24 -0.49 8.53
C ALA A 146 -3.14 -0.65 7.01
N GLN A 147 -3.42 0.41 6.29
CA GLN A 147 -3.33 0.43 4.83
C GLN A 147 -1.87 0.29 4.41
N LYS A 148 -1.59 -0.62 3.50
CA LYS A 148 -0.27 -0.70 2.85
C LYS A 148 -0.10 0.36 1.76
N GLY A 149 -1.19 0.78 1.14
CA GLY A 149 -1.23 1.64 -0.04
C GLY A 149 -0.79 3.09 0.16
N ASN A 150 0.35 3.30 0.80
CA ASN A 150 1.00 4.62 0.81
C ASN A 150 1.95 4.76 -0.38
N GLY A 151 1.41 4.59 -1.59
CA GLY A 151 2.16 4.58 -2.82
C GLY A 151 1.24 4.53 -4.04
N PHE A 152 1.76 4.01 -5.15
CA PHE A 152 0.92 3.66 -6.28
C PHE A 152 0.11 2.41 -6.00
N VAL A 153 -1.19 2.47 -6.32
CA VAL A 153 -2.12 1.33 -6.27
C VAL A 153 -2.90 1.24 -7.58
N ILE A 154 -3.34 0.04 -7.95
CA ILE A 154 -4.24 -0.17 -9.07
C ILE A 154 -5.64 0.29 -8.64
N GLN A 155 -6.17 1.31 -9.32
CA GLN A 155 -7.49 1.87 -9.04
C GLN A 155 -8.58 1.12 -9.79
N GLU A 156 -8.39 0.88 -11.08
CA GLU A 156 -9.39 0.26 -11.93
C GLU A 156 -8.74 -0.60 -13.02
N ILE A 157 -9.35 -1.74 -13.31
CA ILE A 157 -9.00 -2.58 -14.46
C ILE A 157 -10.28 -2.82 -15.26
N TYR A 158 -10.35 -2.23 -16.44
CA TYR A 158 -11.42 -2.50 -17.41
C TYR A 158 -10.93 -3.52 -18.43
N PHE A 159 -11.06 -4.77 -18.06
CA PHE A 159 -10.58 -5.91 -18.87
C PHE A 159 -11.69 -6.56 -19.70
N ALA A 160 -12.96 -6.42 -19.29
CA ALA A 160 -14.05 -7.17 -19.93
C ALA A 160 -14.31 -6.76 -21.37
N GLY A 161 -13.97 -5.52 -21.75
CA GLY A 161 -14.34 -4.97 -23.05
C GLY A 161 -15.85 -4.75 -23.17
N SER A 162 -16.31 -4.38 -24.36
CA SER A 162 -17.71 -4.15 -24.67
C SER A 162 -18.18 -4.90 -25.92
N THR A 163 -19.49 -4.96 -26.17
CA THR A 163 -20.03 -5.44 -27.44
C THR A 163 -20.15 -4.29 -28.42
N THR A 164 -20.08 -4.58 -29.73
CA THR A 164 -20.52 -3.63 -30.76
C THR A 164 -22.06 -3.62 -30.85
N PRO A 165 -22.68 -2.60 -31.48
CA PRO A 165 -24.10 -2.60 -31.76
C PRO A 165 -24.60 -3.83 -32.55
N ALA A 166 -23.72 -4.49 -33.29
CA ALA A 166 -23.97 -5.73 -34.01
C ALA A 166 -23.69 -7.00 -33.18
N ASN A 167 -23.55 -6.87 -31.84
CA ASN A 167 -23.18 -7.93 -30.90
C ASN A 167 -21.82 -8.60 -31.17
N GLY A 168 -20.92 -7.93 -31.89
CA GLY A 168 -19.51 -8.36 -32.02
C GLY A 168 -18.69 -8.03 -30.79
N SER A 169 -17.55 -8.71 -30.64
CA SER A 169 -16.60 -8.46 -29.57
C SER A 169 -15.81 -7.17 -29.80
N TYR A 170 -15.64 -6.34 -28.75
CA TYR A 170 -14.81 -5.15 -28.77
C TYR A 170 -13.94 -5.08 -27.51
N TYR A 171 -12.63 -5.10 -27.65
CA TYR A 171 -11.66 -5.14 -26.56
C TYR A 171 -10.65 -3.99 -26.59
N GLN A 172 -10.66 -3.16 -27.63
CA GLN A 172 -9.74 -2.04 -27.77
C GLN A 172 -10.00 -0.93 -26.74
N ASP A 173 -11.17 -0.96 -26.08
CA ASP A 173 -11.54 -0.01 -25.01
C ASP A 173 -11.03 -0.41 -23.63
N GLN A 174 -10.18 -1.44 -23.53
CA GLN A 174 -9.58 -1.87 -22.28
C GLN A 174 -8.58 -0.83 -21.74
N TYR A 175 -8.51 -0.71 -20.40
CA TYR A 175 -7.51 0.12 -19.72
C TYR A 175 -7.19 -0.38 -18.33
N ILE A 176 -6.04 0.08 -17.81
CA ILE A 176 -5.64 -0.04 -16.41
C ILE A 176 -5.39 1.37 -15.89
N GLU A 177 -5.93 1.69 -14.72
CA GLU A 177 -5.71 2.95 -14.04
C GLU A 177 -4.92 2.73 -12.76
N ILE A 178 -3.85 3.52 -12.59
CA ILE A 178 -2.95 3.50 -11.43
C ILE A 178 -3.10 4.84 -10.71
N TYR A 179 -3.28 4.81 -9.41
CA TYR A 179 -3.56 5.96 -8.55
C TYR A 179 -2.44 6.21 -7.55
N ASN A 180 -2.10 7.48 -7.33
CA ASN A 180 -1.22 7.88 -6.24
C ASN A 180 -2.02 7.99 -4.93
N ASN A 181 -2.00 6.93 -4.14
CA ASN A 181 -2.71 6.84 -2.86
C ASN A 181 -1.91 7.45 -1.69
N SER A 182 -0.73 8.04 -1.96
CA SER A 182 0.10 8.70 -0.96
C SER A 182 -0.26 10.18 -0.78
N ASP A 183 0.34 10.84 0.19
CA ASP A 183 0.24 12.27 0.47
C ASP A 183 1.36 13.10 -0.18
N SER A 184 2.19 12.48 -0.99
CA SER A 184 3.33 13.11 -1.66
C SER A 184 3.31 12.86 -3.17
N VAL A 185 4.00 13.72 -3.92
CA VAL A 185 4.18 13.54 -5.36
C VAL A 185 5.00 12.28 -5.61
N LEU A 186 4.49 11.39 -6.45
CA LEU A 186 5.19 10.22 -6.93
C LEU A 186 5.52 10.38 -8.41
N TYR A 187 6.58 9.73 -8.86
CA TYR A 187 6.97 9.73 -10.27
C TYR A 187 6.68 8.36 -10.88
N ALA A 188 5.94 8.35 -11.98
CA ALA A 188 5.56 7.11 -12.65
C ALA A 188 6.65 6.50 -13.52
N ASP A 189 7.71 7.24 -13.77
CA ASP A 189 8.88 6.78 -14.55
C ASP A 189 9.38 5.43 -14.06
N GLY A 190 9.54 4.48 -14.95
CA GLY A 190 9.98 3.13 -14.61
C GLY A 190 8.95 2.27 -13.88
N LEU A 191 7.71 2.74 -13.67
CA LEU A 191 6.64 1.90 -13.17
C LEU A 191 6.20 0.91 -14.23
N SER A 192 6.16 -0.37 -13.88
CA SER A 192 5.74 -1.43 -14.79
C SER A 192 4.42 -2.03 -14.40
N ILE A 193 3.64 -2.41 -15.41
CA ILE A 193 2.49 -3.30 -15.30
C ILE A 193 2.92 -4.69 -15.79
N VAL A 194 2.51 -5.71 -15.05
CA VAL A 194 2.69 -7.11 -15.43
C VAL A 194 1.38 -7.87 -15.39
N GLU A 195 1.27 -8.85 -16.28
CA GLU A 195 0.20 -9.84 -16.31
C GLU A 195 0.77 -11.20 -15.93
N SER A 196 0.10 -11.91 -15.01
CA SER A 196 0.50 -13.27 -14.64
C SER A 196 0.49 -14.20 -15.86
N ASN A 197 1.42 -15.13 -15.92
CA ASN A 197 1.35 -16.18 -16.95
C ASN A 197 0.33 -17.27 -16.59
N HIS A 198 0.10 -17.50 -15.31
CA HIS A 198 -0.89 -18.46 -14.84
C HIS A 198 -2.32 -17.91 -15.04
N LEU A 199 -3.23 -18.82 -15.40
CA LEU A 199 -4.65 -18.53 -15.52
C LEU A 199 -5.38 -18.96 -14.24
N SER A 200 -6.07 -18.05 -13.60
CA SER A 200 -6.77 -18.29 -12.32
C SER A 200 -7.92 -19.31 -12.41
N ASN A 201 -8.39 -19.68 -13.61
CA ASN A 201 -9.39 -20.73 -13.80
C ASN A 201 -8.79 -22.16 -13.87
N VAL A 202 -7.45 -22.29 -13.81
CA VAL A 202 -6.77 -23.57 -13.75
C VAL A 202 -6.61 -24.00 -12.30
N ALA A 203 -6.93 -25.27 -12.00
CA ALA A 203 -7.02 -25.77 -10.63
C ALA A 203 -5.68 -25.81 -9.87
N VAL A 204 -4.57 -25.95 -10.59
CA VAL A 204 -3.22 -26.03 -9.99
C VAL A 204 -2.26 -25.16 -10.78
N SER A 205 -1.53 -24.29 -10.07
CA SER A 205 -0.51 -23.46 -10.70
C SER A 205 0.67 -24.31 -11.20
N GLU A 206 1.12 -24.03 -12.41
CA GLU A 206 2.34 -24.61 -12.99
C GLU A 206 3.61 -24.05 -12.32
N TYR A 207 3.50 -23.01 -11.51
CA TYR A 207 4.64 -22.24 -10.97
C TYR A 207 4.88 -22.44 -9.48
N THR A 208 4.50 -23.59 -8.95
CA THR A 208 4.71 -23.95 -7.52
C THR A 208 6.18 -23.93 -7.08
N ASN A 209 7.10 -24.04 -8.03
CA ASN A 209 8.55 -23.95 -7.78
C ASN A 209 9.05 -22.50 -7.60
N TYR A 210 8.16 -21.50 -7.74
CA TYR A 210 8.47 -20.09 -7.61
C TYR A 210 7.62 -19.41 -6.51
N PRO A 211 7.69 -19.88 -5.25
CA PRO A 211 6.78 -19.43 -4.18
C PRO A 211 6.97 -17.95 -3.79
N ASN A 212 8.13 -17.39 -4.14
CA ASN A 212 8.48 -15.99 -3.81
C ASN A 212 8.44 -15.06 -5.02
N ASP A 213 7.97 -15.53 -6.16
CA ASP A 213 7.98 -14.79 -7.41
C ASP A 213 6.60 -14.88 -8.10
N LEU A 214 6.21 -13.82 -8.79
CA LEU A 214 5.16 -13.85 -9.78
C LEU A 214 5.76 -14.17 -11.15
N ILE A 215 5.33 -15.26 -11.79
CA ILE A 215 5.73 -15.57 -13.16
C ILE A 215 4.80 -14.84 -14.12
N VAL A 216 5.39 -13.99 -14.97
CA VAL A 216 4.63 -13.08 -15.84
C VAL A 216 4.79 -13.44 -17.32
N GLY A 217 3.70 -13.24 -18.05
CA GLY A 217 3.58 -13.38 -19.49
C GLY A 217 3.75 -12.08 -20.25
N ALA A 218 3.45 -10.95 -19.59
CA ALA A 218 3.62 -9.62 -20.17
C ALA A 218 4.23 -8.64 -19.15
N LEU A 219 5.09 -7.74 -19.62
CA LEU A 219 5.75 -6.70 -18.85
C LEU A 219 5.91 -5.45 -19.71
N TYR A 220 5.19 -4.39 -19.35
CA TYR A 220 5.24 -3.08 -19.99
C TYR A 220 5.61 -2.03 -18.96
N THR A 221 6.46 -1.07 -19.35
CA THR A 221 7.02 -0.07 -18.43
C THR A 221 6.76 1.34 -18.92
N ILE A 222 6.37 2.23 -18.04
CA ILE A 222 6.27 3.67 -18.31
C ILE A 222 7.69 4.21 -18.58
N PRO A 223 7.91 4.88 -19.74
CA PRO A 223 9.22 5.47 -20.04
C PRO A 223 9.59 6.58 -19.06
N GLY A 224 10.76 7.17 -19.22
CA GLY A 224 11.19 8.33 -18.46
C GLY A 224 12.55 8.16 -17.81
N ASN A 225 12.99 9.21 -17.11
CA ASN A 225 14.31 9.29 -16.50
C ASN A 225 14.28 9.38 -14.95
N GLY A 226 13.12 9.12 -14.35
CA GLY A 226 12.89 9.15 -12.90
C GLY A 226 12.10 10.36 -12.40
N GLN A 227 11.94 11.41 -13.23
CA GLN A 227 11.24 12.66 -12.87
C GLN A 227 10.39 13.25 -14.01
N THR A 228 10.12 12.49 -15.06
CA THR A 228 9.40 12.96 -16.25
C THR A 228 7.89 13.03 -16.01
N TYR A 229 7.34 12.06 -15.25
CA TYR A 229 5.91 11.89 -15.09
C TYR A 229 5.50 11.99 -13.62
N PRO A 230 5.40 13.23 -13.06
CA PRO A 230 4.94 13.44 -11.69
C PRO A 230 3.44 13.19 -11.57
N VAL A 231 3.04 12.44 -10.57
CA VAL A 231 1.63 12.17 -10.22
C VAL A 231 1.35 12.78 -8.86
N GLN A 232 0.48 13.75 -8.81
CA GLN A 232 0.10 14.42 -7.57
C GLN A 232 -0.62 13.47 -6.62
N PRO A 233 -0.65 13.74 -5.29
CA PRO A 233 -1.52 13.02 -4.36
C PRO A 233 -2.96 13.02 -4.84
N GLY A 234 -3.56 11.84 -4.97
CA GLY A 234 -4.92 11.71 -5.50
C GLY A 234 -5.05 11.82 -7.01
N GLY A 235 -3.93 11.95 -7.72
CA GLY A 235 -3.89 11.86 -9.18
C GLY A 235 -3.76 10.42 -9.66
N SER A 236 -4.18 10.17 -10.89
CA SER A 236 -4.06 8.86 -11.53
C SER A 236 -3.40 8.92 -12.89
N ILE A 237 -3.02 7.76 -13.39
CA ILE A 237 -2.49 7.51 -14.73
C ILE A 237 -3.38 6.46 -15.37
N VAL A 238 -3.95 6.80 -16.51
CA VAL A 238 -4.74 5.87 -17.33
C VAL A 238 -3.89 5.35 -18.46
N ILE A 239 -3.75 4.04 -18.54
CA ILE A 239 -3.00 3.33 -19.57
C ILE A 239 -4.01 2.55 -20.40
N ALA A 240 -4.14 2.91 -21.66
CA ALA A 240 -5.14 2.37 -22.58
C ALA A 240 -4.60 1.26 -23.48
N SER A 241 -5.46 0.39 -23.95
CA SER A 241 -5.18 -0.47 -25.09
C SER A 241 -5.02 0.36 -26.37
N LEU A 242 -5.92 1.33 -26.55
CA LEU A 242 -5.90 2.29 -27.64
C LEU A 242 -6.43 3.64 -27.14
N GLY A 243 -5.65 4.70 -27.28
CA GLY A 243 -5.91 6.04 -26.74
C GLY A 243 -6.89 6.88 -27.57
N ILE A 244 -8.11 6.39 -27.85
CA ILE A 244 -9.13 7.09 -28.64
C ILE A 244 -10.44 7.29 -27.88
N ASN A 245 -11.33 8.07 -28.46
CA ASN A 245 -12.72 8.11 -27.96
C ASN A 245 -13.49 6.88 -28.45
N HIS A 246 -13.55 5.86 -27.59
CA HIS A 246 -14.22 4.61 -27.91
C HIS A 246 -15.75 4.75 -28.04
N LYS A 247 -16.38 5.73 -27.39
CA LYS A 247 -17.83 6.00 -27.56
C LYS A 247 -18.19 6.39 -28.99
N THR A 248 -17.23 6.99 -29.70
CA THR A 248 -17.40 7.32 -31.12
C THR A 248 -17.15 6.10 -32.02
N ALA A 249 -16.14 5.29 -31.66
CA ALA A 249 -15.78 4.10 -32.44
C ALA A 249 -16.77 2.94 -32.24
N ASN A 250 -17.34 2.83 -31.03
CA ASN A 250 -18.32 1.80 -30.64
C ASN A 250 -19.34 2.44 -29.69
N ALA A 251 -20.58 2.60 -30.14
CA ALA A 251 -21.65 3.23 -29.36
C ALA A 251 -21.97 2.53 -28.03
N ASN A 252 -21.62 1.25 -27.89
CA ASN A 252 -21.79 0.49 -26.65
C ASN A 252 -20.58 0.58 -25.71
N SER A 253 -19.47 1.21 -26.13
CA SER A 253 -18.34 1.40 -25.24
C SER A 253 -18.66 2.42 -24.15
N PRO A 254 -18.37 2.13 -22.88
CA PRO A 254 -18.64 3.06 -21.78
C PRO A 254 -17.60 4.20 -21.68
N VAL A 255 -16.46 4.14 -22.41
CA VAL A 255 -15.31 4.99 -22.14
C VAL A 255 -14.86 5.86 -23.32
N ASP A 256 -14.29 7.01 -23.00
CA ASP A 256 -13.51 7.86 -23.86
C ASP A 256 -12.09 7.89 -23.31
N LEU A 257 -11.14 7.26 -24.02
CA LEU A 257 -9.73 7.16 -23.64
C LEU A 257 -8.82 8.09 -24.46
N SER A 258 -9.38 9.06 -25.17
CA SER A 258 -8.60 10.03 -25.99
C SER A 258 -7.66 10.93 -25.19
N LYS A 259 -7.73 10.87 -23.85
CA LYS A 259 -6.83 11.57 -22.93
C LYS A 259 -5.98 10.61 -22.10
N ALA A 260 -5.87 9.34 -22.52
CA ALA A 260 -5.01 8.38 -21.84
C ALA A 260 -3.57 8.92 -21.72
N ASP A 261 -2.94 8.67 -20.58
CA ASP A 261 -1.58 9.12 -20.31
C ASP A 261 -0.55 8.29 -21.05
N PHE A 262 -0.89 7.01 -21.29
CA PHE A 262 -0.07 6.05 -22.04
C PHE A 262 -0.97 5.05 -22.76
N GLU A 263 -0.39 4.38 -23.77
CA GLU A 263 -0.94 3.15 -24.33
C GLU A 263 0.12 2.05 -24.41
N TRP A 264 -0.33 0.77 -24.35
CA TRP A 264 0.58 -0.35 -24.58
C TRP A 264 0.57 -0.70 -26.07
N TYR A 265 1.52 -0.12 -26.77
CA TYR A 265 1.69 -0.33 -28.19
C TYR A 265 2.62 -1.50 -28.51
N ASP A 266 2.21 -2.37 -29.41
CA ASP A 266 2.91 -3.61 -29.77
C ASP A 266 3.75 -3.51 -31.06
N GLY A 267 4.28 -2.34 -31.33
CA GLY A 267 5.30 -2.16 -32.35
C GLY A 267 4.84 -2.44 -33.80
N GLY A 268 3.74 -1.85 -34.23
CA GLY A 268 3.20 -1.99 -35.59
C GLY A 268 2.36 -3.24 -35.83
N LYS A 269 2.02 -3.97 -34.77
CA LYS A 269 1.08 -5.09 -34.80
C LYS A 269 -0.35 -4.69 -34.40
N ASP A 270 -0.47 -3.54 -33.80
CA ASP A 270 -1.70 -2.84 -33.43
C ASP A 270 -1.70 -1.41 -33.95
N VAL A 271 -2.73 -0.66 -33.62
CA VAL A 271 -2.89 0.75 -34.01
C VAL A 271 -2.18 1.61 -32.98
N ASP A 272 -1.34 2.52 -33.44
CA ASP A 272 -0.66 3.55 -32.66
C ASP A 272 -1.45 4.86 -32.71
N VAL A 273 -1.62 5.52 -31.58
CA VAL A 273 -2.15 6.89 -31.50
C VAL A 273 -0.98 7.84 -31.21
N PRO A 274 -0.41 8.52 -32.19
CA PRO A 274 0.84 9.28 -32.04
C PRO A 274 0.82 10.36 -30.96
N GLU A 275 -0.37 10.81 -30.57
CA GLU A 275 -0.58 11.82 -29.53
C GLU A 275 -0.50 11.22 -28.10
N VAL A 276 -0.58 9.90 -27.96
CA VAL A 276 -0.54 9.20 -26.67
C VAL A 276 0.82 8.51 -26.53
N PRO A 277 1.60 8.80 -25.48
CA PRO A 277 2.90 8.18 -25.27
C PRO A 277 2.79 6.65 -25.12
N ASN A 278 3.71 5.95 -25.78
CA ASN A 278 3.77 4.49 -25.70
C ASN A 278 4.54 3.99 -24.47
N MET A 279 4.05 2.94 -23.83
CA MET A 279 4.84 2.16 -22.88
C MET A 279 5.96 1.40 -23.57
N ILE A 280 7.03 1.10 -22.83
CA ILE A 280 8.12 0.24 -23.30
C ILE A 280 7.69 -1.21 -23.12
N ARG A 281 7.56 -1.96 -24.22
CA ARG A 281 7.33 -3.41 -24.19
C ARG A 281 8.62 -4.15 -23.85
N ASN A 282 8.81 -4.48 -22.58
CA ASN A 282 10.00 -5.19 -22.13
C ASN A 282 9.90 -6.71 -22.36
N PHE A 283 8.72 -7.27 -22.18
CA PHE A 283 8.46 -8.68 -22.43
C PHE A 283 6.98 -8.90 -22.74
N CYS A 284 6.70 -9.81 -23.69
CA CYS A 284 5.35 -10.32 -23.91
C CYS A 284 5.46 -11.74 -24.51
N TYR A 285 4.73 -12.69 -23.94
CA TYR A 285 4.68 -14.07 -24.42
C TYR A 285 4.08 -14.17 -25.84
N SER A 286 3.19 -13.23 -26.18
CA SER A 286 2.56 -13.15 -27.49
C SER A 286 3.49 -12.52 -28.50
N ASN A 287 3.53 -13.07 -29.71
CA ASN A 287 4.18 -12.44 -30.86
C ASN A 287 3.26 -11.47 -31.63
N THR A 288 2.04 -11.30 -31.17
CA THR A 288 1.03 -10.38 -31.72
C THR A 288 0.83 -9.19 -30.79
N ILE A 289 -0.40 -8.93 -30.41
CA ILE A 289 -0.77 -7.86 -29.49
C ILE A 289 -1.01 -8.41 -28.08
N TRP A 290 -0.79 -7.55 -27.08
CA TRP A 290 -1.24 -7.81 -25.71
C TRP A 290 -2.66 -7.32 -25.53
N VAL A 291 -3.53 -8.16 -25.05
CA VAL A 291 -4.94 -7.88 -24.75
C VAL A 291 -5.22 -8.41 -23.36
N LEU A 292 -5.83 -7.62 -22.50
CA LEU A 292 -6.26 -8.10 -21.19
C LEU A 292 -7.29 -9.22 -21.37
N HIS A 293 -7.16 -10.29 -20.61
CA HIS A 293 -8.04 -11.44 -20.76
C HIS A 293 -9.48 -11.08 -20.41
N VAL A 294 -10.37 -11.05 -21.41
CA VAL A 294 -11.75 -10.54 -21.30
C VAL A 294 -12.63 -11.25 -20.26
N LYS A 295 -12.24 -12.41 -19.77
CA LYS A 295 -12.87 -13.10 -18.62
C LYS A 295 -12.17 -12.85 -17.29
N GLY A 296 -11.07 -12.07 -17.27
CA GLY A 296 -10.33 -11.78 -16.06
C GLY A 296 -9.68 -13.01 -15.43
N TYR A 297 -8.96 -13.83 -16.21
CA TYR A 297 -8.30 -15.03 -15.67
C TYR A 297 -6.82 -14.82 -15.35
N HIS A 298 -6.33 -13.59 -15.37
CA HIS A 298 -4.98 -13.24 -14.99
C HIS A 298 -4.95 -12.33 -13.76
N ALA A 299 -3.85 -12.40 -13.02
CA ALA A 299 -3.53 -11.35 -12.08
C ALA A 299 -2.73 -10.24 -12.76
N TYR A 300 -2.94 -9.02 -12.29
CA TYR A 300 -2.18 -7.84 -12.71
C TYR A 300 -1.47 -7.26 -11.50
N ALA A 301 -0.22 -6.84 -11.68
CA ALA A 301 0.55 -6.21 -10.61
C ALA A 301 1.38 -5.05 -11.16
N ILE A 302 1.74 -4.14 -10.26
CA ILE A 302 2.65 -3.03 -10.55
C ILE A 302 3.91 -3.15 -9.70
N PHE A 303 5.05 -2.82 -10.30
CA PHE A 303 6.34 -2.82 -9.61
C PHE A 303 7.33 -1.85 -10.27
N LYS A 304 8.46 -1.60 -9.62
CA LYS A 304 9.62 -0.95 -10.22
C LYS A 304 10.83 -1.86 -10.14
N ALA A 305 11.51 -2.07 -11.27
CA ALA A 305 12.75 -2.83 -11.28
C ALA A 305 13.88 -2.04 -10.57
N PRO A 306 14.72 -2.70 -9.77
CA PRO A 306 15.95 -2.08 -9.30
C PRO A 306 16.94 -1.97 -10.48
N GLY A 307 17.47 -0.78 -10.74
CA GLY A 307 18.39 -0.53 -11.85
C GLY A 307 17.72 -0.48 -13.22
N THR A 308 18.41 -0.99 -14.24
CA THR A 308 17.88 -0.99 -15.61
C THR A 308 17.00 -2.21 -15.88
N TYR A 309 16.00 -2.06 -16.75
CA TYR A 309 15.17 -3.20 -17.15
C TYR A 309 15.96 -4.27 -17.95
N ALA A 310 17.01 -3.89 -18.66
CA ALA A 310 17.88 -4.84 -19.34
C ALA A 310 18.59 -5.77 -18.35
N ASP A 311 19.12 -5.19 -17.26
CA ASP A 311 19.75 -5.97 -16.18
C ASP A 311 18.73 -6.82 -15.45
N PHE A 312 17.54 -6.25 -15.16
CA PHE A 312 16.45 -6.97 -14.53
C PHE A 312 16.03 -8.18 -15.34
N LEU A 313 15.80 -8.04 -16.63
CA LEU A 313 15.44 -9.15 -17.52
C LEU A 313 16.54 -10.21 -17.60
N THR A 314 17.81 -9.78 -17.69
CA THR A 314 18.94 -10.72 -17.70
C THR A 314 18.96 -11.62 -16.46
N GLN A 315 18.62 -11.08 -15.29
CA GLN A 315 18.64 -11.80 -14.02
C GLN A 315 17.35 -12.59 -13.74
N ASN A 316 16.23 -12.19 -14.36
CA ASN A 316 14.91 -12.69 -14.01
C ASN A 316 14.19 -13.43 -15.16
N THR A 317 14.81 -13.57 -16.32
CA THR A 317 14.28 -14.43 -17.37
C THR A 317 14.55 -15.90 -17.01
N VAL A 318 13.50 -16.70 -17.00
CA VAL A 318 13.52 -18.11 -16.61
C VAL A 318 12.87 -18.99 -17.65
N SER A 319 13.31 -20.23 -17.70
CA SER A 319 12.66 -21.29 -18.48
C SER A 319 11.74 -22.07 -17.56
N VAL A 320 10.44 -22.07 -17.86
CA VAL A 320 9.43 -22.79 -17.07
C VAL A 320 8.80 -23.90 -17.89
N GLN A 321 8.43 -24.99 -17.22
CA GLN A 321 7.69 -26.09 -17.83
C GLN A 321 6.21 -25.77 -17.84
N THR A 322 5.55 -25.96 -18.98
CA THR A 322 4.09 -25.91 -19.08
C THR A 322 3.48 -27.24 -18.65
N ALA A 323 2.17 -27.26 -18.39
CA ALA A 323 1.44 -28.49 -18.09
C ALA A 323 1.57 -29.57 -19.19
N SER A 324 1.81 -29.18 -20.44
CA SER A 324 2.07 -30.10 -21.56
C SER A 324 3.51 -30.62 -21.61
N GLY A 325 4.39 -30.20 -20.68
CA GLY A 325 5.79 -30.57 -20.62
C GLY A 325 6.71 -29.77 -21.55
N SER A 326 6.20 -28.78 -22.26
CA SER A 326 7.01 -27.89 -23.10
C SER A 326 7.74 -26.86 -22.24
N SER A 327 8.94 -26.48 -22.64
CA SER A 327 9.69 -25.40 -22.00
C SER A 327 9.40 -24.07 -22.67
N VAL A 328 9.05 -23.05 -21.89
CA VAL A 328 8.78 -21.69 -22.38
C VAL A 328 9.55 -20.66 -21.56
N THR A 329 9.95 -19.58 -22.24
CA THR A 329 10.62 -18.45 -21.59
C THR A 329 9.58 -17.54 -20.94
N ARG A 330 9.82 -17.16 -19.69
CA ARG A 330 8.99 -16.21 -18.92
C ARG A 330 9.89 -15.30 -18.10
N VAL A 331 9.29 -14.28 -17.49
CA VAL A 331 9.98 -13.41 -16.54
C VAL A 331 9.41 -13.66 -15.15
N ARG A 332 10.26 -13.74 -14.15
CA ARG A 332 9.85 -13.75 -12.74
C ARG A 332 9.96 -12.35 -12.17
N VAL A 333 8.98 -11.95 -11.39
CA VAL A 333 9.01 -10.72 -10.60
C VAL A 333 8.99 -11.11 -9.13
N PRO A 334 10.08 -10.84 -8.37
CA PRO A 334 10.10 -11.10 -6.94
C PRO A 334 8.93 -10.41 -6.22
N ASN A 335 8.22 -11.14 -5.37
CA ASN A 335 7.09 -10.62 -4.62
C ASN A 335 7.44 -9.38 -3.78
N SER A 336 8.70 -9.27 -3.34
CA SER A 336 9.22 -8.12 -2.57
C SER A 336 9.29 -6.81 -3.37
N LEU A 337 9.28 -6.87 -4.68
CA LEU A 337 9.30 -5.70 -5.57
C LEU A 337 7.90 -5.21 -5.95
N ILE A 338 6.87 -6.05 -5.75
CA ILE A 338 5.50 -5.71 -6.11
C ILE A 338 4.97 -4.65 -5.15
N LEU A 339 4.50 -3.55 -5.73
CA LEU A 339 3.90 -2.43 -5.00
C LEU A 339 2.43 -2.69 -4.70
N ASP A 340 1.69 -3.19 -5.68
CA ASP A 340 0.28 -3.56 -5.57
C ASP A 340 -0.05 -4.64 -6.60
N GLY A 341 -1.07 -5.46 -6.32
CA GLY A 341 -1.53 -6.51 -7.21
C GLY A 341 -2.99 -6.86 -7.02
N VAL A 342 -3.63 -7.24 -8.12
CA VAL A 342 -5.04 -7.60 -8.19
C VAL A 342 -5.19 -8.97 -8.83
N GLU A 343 -5.69 -9.93 -8.07
CA GLU A 343 -6.09 -11.22 -8.64
C GLU A 343 -7.48 -11.10 -9.27
N LEU A 344 -7.62 -11.53 -10.51
CA LEU A 344 -8.90 -11.61 -11.17
C LEU A 344 -9.36 -13.07 -11.33
N GLY A 345 -10.66 -13.28 -11.31
CA GLY A 345 -11.27 -14.60 -11.46
C GLY A 345 -12.65 -14.56 -12.07
N SER A 346 -13.35 -15.68 -12.01
CA SER A 346 -14.78 -15.78 -12.39
C SER A 346 -15.68 -15.47 -11.21
N ALA A 347 -16.90 -15.05 -11.47
CA ALA A 347 -17.94 -14.94 -10.46
C ALA A 347 -18.09 -16.28 -9.69
N GLY A 348 -17.92 -16.22 -8.38
CA GLY A 348 -18.15 -17.35 -7.47
C GLY A 348 -16.99 -18.33 -7.28
N ALA A 349 -15.96 -18.37 -8.13
CA ALA A 349 -14.82 -19.28 -7.94
C ALA A 349 -13.59 -18.93 -8.77
N ILE A 350 -12.42 -19.35 -8.28
CA ILE A 350 -11.19 -19.46 -9.06
C ILE A 350 -10.62 -20.88 -8.95
N GLY A 351 -9.77 -21.28 -9.86
CA GLY A 351 -9.04 -22.55 -9.82
C GLY A 351 -7.85 -22.47 -8.85
N SER A 352 -6.94 -21.54 -9.09
CA SER A 352 -5.82 -21.24 -8.21
C SER A 352 -5.35 -19.80 -8.43
N LYS A 353 -4.63 -19.25 -7.45
CA LYS A 353 -4.14 -17.87 -7.49
C LYS A 353 -2.75 -17.79 -8.10
N SER A 354 -2.48 -16.67 -8.77
CA SER A 354 -1.15 -16.29 -9.25
C SER A 354 -0.37 -15.51 -8.20
N LEU A 355 -1.05 -14.58 -7.54
CA LEU A 355 -0.43 -13.72 -6.52
C LEU A 355 -0.25 -14.47 -5.20
N SER A 356 0.91 -14.24 -4.57
CA SER A 356 1.14 -14.64 -3.19
C SER A 356 0.11 -14.02 -2.26
N SER A 357 -0.28 -14.74 -1.20
CA SER A 357 -1.18 -14.21 -0.16
C SER A 357 -0.62 -12.99 0.58
N SER A 358 0.69 -12.73 0.49
CA SER A 358 1.30 -11.51 1.02
C SER A 358 1.01 -10.27 0.17
N ILE A 359 0.58 -10.45 -1.10
CA ILE A 359 0.23 -9.39 -2.04
C ILE A 359 -1.29 -9.28 -2.14
N ASP A 360 -1.99 -10.39 -2.33
CA ASP A 360 -3.43 -10.44 -2.42
C ASP A 360 -3.96 -11.77 -1.89
N VAL A 361 -4.86 -11.77 -0.92
CA VAL A 361 -5.41 -13.02 -0.33
C VAL A 361 -6.66 -13.52 -1.03
N SER A 362 -7.32 -12.69 -1.85
CA SER A 362 -8.59 -13.04 -2.48
C SER A 362 -8.54 -12.75 -3.98
N TYR A 363 -9.67 -12.43 -4.58
CA TYR A 363 -9.81 -12.03 -5.97
C TYR A 363 -11.06 -11.17 -6.18
N THR A 364 -11.10 -10.48 -7.32
CA THR A 364 -12.29 -9.77 -7.82
C THR A 364 -12.63 -10.21 -9.22
N TYR A 365 -13.79 -9.79 -9.79
CA TYR A 365 -14.29 -10.33 -11.05
C TYR A 365 -15.26 -9.40 -11.78
N CYS A 366 -15.51 -9.70 -13.06
CA CYS A 366 -16.72 -9.30 -13.79
C CYS A 366 -17.51 -10.55 -14.18
N ASP A 367 -18.84 -10.42 -14.33
CA ASP A 367 -19.74 -11.54 -14.57
C ASP A 367 -19.57 -12.19 -15.96
N GLY A 368 -18.81 -11.61 -16.86
CA GLY A 368 -18.53 -12.17 -18.18
C GLY A 368 -17.68 -11.27 -19.07
N SER A 369 -17.44 -11.77 -20.29
CA SER A 369 -16.72 -11.03 -21.31
C SER A 369 -17.65 -10.01 -21.99
N TYR A 370 -17.06 -8.91 -22.44
CA TYR A 370 -17.73 -7.87 -23.25
C TYR A 370 -18.95 -7.24 -22.57
N THR A 371 -18.95 -7.21 -21.22
CA THR A 371 -20.06 -6.69 -20.42
C THR A 371 -20.06 -5.16 -20.29
N GLY A 372 -19.00 -4.48 -20.72
CA GLY A 372 -18.80 -3.05 -20.47
C GLY A 372 -18.58 -2.75 -18.98
N LYS A 373 -18.08 -3.72 -18.22
CA LYS A 373 -17.85 -3.63 -16.76
C LYS A 373 -16.39 -3.77 -16.42
N SER A 374 -16.00 -3.13 -15.31
CA SER A 374 -14.66 -3.13 -14.74
C SER A 374 -14.65 -3.67 -13.31
N VAL A 375 -13.47 -3.78 -12.74
CA VAL A 375 -13.27 -3.88 -11.29
C VAL A 375 -12.62 -2.59 -10.82
N ARG A 376 -13.21 -1.96 -9.80
CA ARG A 376 -12.74 -0.65 -9.31
C ARG A 376 -12.51 -0.68 -7.81
N ARG A 377 -11.38 -0.09 -7.38
CA ARG A 377 -11.00 -0.03 -5.97
C ARG A 377 -11.92 0.93 -5.21
N LYS A 378 -12.36 0.54 -4.04
CA LYS A 378 -13.24 1.31 -3.16
C LYS A 378 -12.50 2.51 -2.57
N VAL A 379 -13.23 3.60 -2.39
CA VAL A 379 -12.76 4.72 -1.57
C VAL A 379 -13.00 4.38 -0.11
N LEU A 380 -11.92 4.39 0.69
CA LEU A 380 -11.99 4.20 2.13
C LEU A 380 -12.50 5.46 2.84
N LYS A 381 -11.95 6.60 2.46
CA LYS A 381 -12.28 7.92 3.03
C LYS A 381 -11.88 9.05 2.08
N TRP A 382 -12.39 10.24 2.35
CA TRP A 382 -11.91 11.48 1.74
C TRP A 382 -11.07 12.25 2.74
N GLU A 383 -9.91 12.73 2.31
CA GLU A 383 -8.97 13.46 3.14
C GLU A 383 -8.37 14.62 2.35
N ASN A 384 -8.55 15.85 2.85
CA ASN A 384 -8.07 17.08 2.19
C ASN A 384 -8.50 17.19 0.71
N GLY A 385 -9.72 16.75 0.38
CA GLY A 385 -10.27 16.81 -0.97
C GLY A 385 -9.80 15.71 -1.93
N ARG A 386 -8.99 14.75 -1.47
CA ARG A 386 -8.61 13.57 -2.25
C ARG A 386 -9.23 12.28 -1.69
N ALA A 387 -9.48 11.33 -2.55
CA ALA A 387 -9.84 9.99 -2.13
C ALA A 387 -8.61 9.26 -1.54
N VAL A 388 -8.80 8.56 -0.46
CA VAL A 388 -7.87 7.52 0.03
C VAL A 388 -8.51 6.19 -0.33
N LEU A 389 -7.87 5.45 -1.23
CA LEU A 389 -8.38 4.18 -1.70
C LEU A 389 -8.09 3.07 -0.70
N GLN A 390 -9.03 2.14 -0.56
CA GLN A 390 -8.88 0.98 0.31
C GLN A 390 -7.85 0.01 -0.27
N ASP A 391 -6.87 -0.37 0.54
CA ASP A 391 -5.85 -1.35 0.16
C ASP A 391 -5.48 -2.22 1.37
N THR A 392 -6.10 -3.39 1.44
CA THR A 392 -5.91 -4.36 2.53
C THR A 392 -5.24 -5.64 2.04
N ASN A 393 -4.65 -5.63 0.84
CA ASN A 393 -4.14 -6.82 0.15
C ASN A 393 -5.23 -7.90 -0.02
N ASN A 394 -6.46 -7.48 -0.34
CA ASN A 394 -7.60 -8.38 -0.48
C ASN A 394 -8.54 -7.85 -1.57
N SER A 395 -8.31 -8.25 -2.81
CA SER A 395 -9.09 -7.77 -3.96
C SER A 395 -10.59 -8.00 -3.80
N GLY A 396 -11.03 -9.07 -3.14
CA GLY A 396 -12.44 -9.32 -2.88
C GLY A 396 -13.08 -8.31 -1.91
N LYS A 397 -12.30 -7.69 -1.03
CA LYS A 397 -12.75 -6.64 -0.11
C LYS A 397 -12.51 -5.24 -0.68
N ASP A 398 -11.38 -5.05 -1.36
CA ASP A 398 -10.90 -3.75 -1.78
C ASP A 398 -11.58 -3.26 -3.06
N PHE A 399 -12.08 -4.15 -3.89
CA PHE A 399 -12.68 -3.80 -5.16
C PHE A 399 -14.21 -3.95 -5.18
N ILE A 400 -14.84 -3.16 -6.04
CA ILE A 400 -16.23 -3.28 -6.46
C ILE A 400 -16.22 -4.13 -7.74
N PRO A 401 -16.79 -5.36 -7.73
CA PRO A 401 -16.94 -6.14 -8.92
C PRO A 401 -18.04 -5.54 -9.82
N ASN A 402 -17.99 -5.79 -11.13
CA ASN A 402 -18.98 -5.29 -12.08
C ASN A 402 -19.21 -3.77 -12.03
N ALA A 403 -18.17 -2.99 -11.69
CA ALA A 403 -18.24 -1.55 -11.67
C ALA A 403 -18.51 -0.97 -13.06
N THR A 404 -19.09 0.22 -13.13
CA THR A 404 -19.13 0.99 -14.37
C THR A 404 -17.77 1.65 -14.57
N PRO A 405 -17.09 1.46 -15.70
CA PRO A 405 -15.79 2.08 -15.94
C PRO A 405 -15.86 3.61 -15.85
N MET A 406 -14.95 4.20 -15.07
CA MET A 406 -14.89 5.65 -14.87
C MET A 406 -13.43 6.13 -14.78
N PRO A 407 -12.71 6.15 -15.92
CA PRO A 407 -11.31 6.57 -15.89
C PRO A 407 -11.15 8.00 -15.34
N TRP A 408 -10.05 8.24 -14.61
CA TRP A 408 -9.68 9.48 -13.89
C TRP A 408 -10.62 9.88 -12.73
N LYS A 409 -11.45 8.98 -12.23
CA LYS A 409 -12.36 9.27 -11.12
C LYS A 409 -12.20 8.25 -10.00
N ALA A 410 -12.17 8.74 -8.78
CA ALA A 410 -12.31 7.95 -7.57
C ALA A 410 -13.68 8.24 -6.95
N GLU A 411 -14.53 7.21 -6.80
CA GLU A 411 -15.86 7.31 -6.17
C GLU A 411 -16.09 6.14 -5.21
#